data_eff370b1de76e4cac5cfccc55eff8deb
#
_entry.id   eff370b1de76e4cac5cfccc55eff8deb
#
_cell.length_a   1.000
_cell.length_b   1.000
_cell.length_c   1.000
_cell.angle_alpha   90.00
_cell.angle_beta   90.00
_cell.angle_gamma   90.00
#
_symmetry.space_group_name_H-M   'P 1'
#
loop_
_entity.id
_entity.type
_entity.pdbx_description
1 polymer ?
#
loop_
_entity_poly.entity_id
_entity_poly.type
_entity_poly.pdbx_seq_one_letter_code
_entity_poly.pdbx_strand_id
1 'polypeptide(L)'
;EALGTTSGSDDALPALAVIAALVLLLAAPAALRSVRARRLLLAARRGDAAAAWLVVQDTAIDLGIPVPASDTPRTLAARLAQSHGAPEAAMATLADALERASYAPSGTIAAGDHDALADAAAASSAALLRNAPVARRILAVIAPRSLVMRPGSAFAGAGTHARA
;
A
#
# COMPACT_ATOMS: atom_id res chain seq x y z
N GLU A 1 52.29 23.66 -32.67
CA GLU A 1 51.54 22.49 -32.14
C GLU A 1 50.61 22.96 -31.02
N ALA A 2 49.36 23.19 -31.37
CA ALA A 2 48.30 23.43 -30.38
C ALA A 2 47.46 22.15 -30.28
N LEU A 3 47.69 21.40 -29.21
CA LEU A 3 46.86 20.27 -28.81
C LEU A 3 45.51 20.77 -28.33
N GLY A 4 44.52 20.61 -29.18
CA GLY A 4 43.12 20.82 -28.82
C GLY A 4 42.62 19.76 -27.82
N THR A 5 42.45 20.20 -26.59
CA THR A 5 41.76 19.43 -25.54
C THR A 5 40.52 20.20 -25.13
N THR A 6 39.46 20.09 -25.91
CA THR A 6 38.10 20.50 -25.45
C THR A 6 37.06 19.68 -26.18
N SER A 7 36.87 18.42 -25.75
CA SER A 7 35.77 17.59 -26.25
C SER A 7 35.18 16.65 -25.20
N GLY A 8 35.32 16.92 -23.92
CA GLY A 8 34.86 16.02 -22.87
C GLY A 8 33.68 16.52 -22.04
N SER A 9 33.31 17.79 -22.11
CA SER A 9 32.25 18.36 -21.28
C SER A 9 30.86 18.40 -21.95
N ASP A 10 30.83 18.45 -23.28
CA ASP A 10 29.57 18.61 -24.01
C ASP A 10 28.78 17.27 -24.07
N ASP A 11 29.49 16.13 -24.04
CA ASP A 11 28.84 14.79 -24.01
C ASP A 11 28.42 14.34 -22.59
N ALA A 12 28.95 14.95 -21.54
CA ALA A 12 28.64 14.60 -20.17
C ALA A 12 27.24 15.07 -19.75
N LEU A 13 26.78 16.22 -20.23
CA LEU A 13 25.47 16.77 -19.88
C LEU A 13 24.30 15.89 -20.39
N PRO A 14 24.25 15.45 -21.65
CA PRO A 14 23.20 14.58 -22.14
C PRO A 14 23.23 13.19 -21.45
N ALA A 15 24.44 12.67 -21.19
CA ALA A 15 24.57 11.40 -20.46
C ALA A 15 24.01 11.50 -19.02
N LEU A 16 24.30 12.59 -18.31
CA LEU A 16 23.78 12.85 -16.97
C LEU A 16 22.26 13.03 -16.99
N ALA A 17 21.71 13.70 -17.99
CA ALA A 17 20.28 13.88 -18.17
C ALA A 17 19.56 12.53 -18.40
N VAL A 18 20.13 11.64 -19.20
CA VAL A 18 19.59 10.30 -19.44
C VAL A 18 19.61 9.47 -18.16
N ILE A 19 20.71 9.49 -17.42
CA ILE A 19 20.82 8.78 -16.13
C ILE A 19 19.79 9.34 -15.13
N ALA A 20 19.65 10.65 -15.01
CA ALA A 20 18.66 11.27 -14.14
C ALA A 20 17.22 10.88 -14.52
N ALA A 21 16.90 10.90 -15.82
CA ALA A 21 15.60 10.48 -16.33
C ALA A 21 15.32 9.00 -16.02
N LEU A 22 16.32 8.15 -16.18
CA LEU A 22 16.18 6.72 -15.87
C LEU A 22 15.96 6.48 -14.36
N VAL A 23 16.70 7.19 -13.50
CA VAL A 23 16.54 7.14 -12.04
C VAL A 23 15.15 7.62 -11.65
N LEU A 24 14.67 8.73 -12.22
CA LEU A 24 13.30 9.23 -11.96
C LEU A 24 12.24 8.24 -12.42
N LEU A 25 12.42 7.64 -13.60
CA LEU A 25 11.48 6.65 -14.13
C LEU A 25 11.39 5.41 -13.21
N LEU A 26 12.51 4.93 -12.69
CA LEU A 26 12.58 3.80 -11.79
C LEU A 26 12.09 4.14 -10.36
N ALA A 27 12.27 5.39 -9.90
CA ALA A 27 11.84 5.83 -8.59
C ALA A 27 10.35 6.24 -8.53
N ALA A 28 9.76 6.64 -9.65
CA ALA A 28 8.38 7.13 -9.71
C ALA A 28 7.34 6.13 -9.15
N PRO A 29 7.36 4.83 -9.49
CA PRO A 29 6.40 3.87 -8.94
C PRO A 29 6.50 3.73 -7.43
N ALA A 30 7.72 3.70 -6.88
CA ALA A 30 7.97 3.63 -5.45
C ALA A 30 7.49 4.90 -4.72
N ALA A 31 7.72 6.08 -5.31
CA ALA A 31 7.23 7.35 -4.78
C ALA A 31 5.70 7.41 -4.77
N LEU A 32 5.05 7.04 -5.87
CA LEU A 32 3.59 6.99 -5.97
C LEU A 32 2.98 6.03 -4.93
N ARG A 33 3.57 4.83 -4.78
CA ARG A 33 3.16 3.87 -3.76
C ARG A 33 3.27 4.47 -2.34
N SER A 34 4.39 5.14 -2.04
CA SER A 34 4.63 5.76 -0.73
C SER A 34 3.62 6.87 -0.42
N VAL A 35 3.33 7.72 -1.41
CA VAL A 35 2.33 8.78 -1.27
C VAL A 35 0.93 8.18 -1.07
N ARG A 36 0.57 7.15 -1.85
CA ARG A 36 -0.71 6.44 -1.70
C ARG A 36 -0.84 5.82 -0.31
N ALA A 37 0.17 5.07 0.15
CA ALA A 37 0.16 4.45 1.48
C ALA A 37 0.02 5.48 2.60
N ARG A 38 0.74 6.62 2.51
CA ARG A 38 0.60 7.73 3.47
C ARG A 38 -0.81 8.32 3.49
N ARG A 39 -1.41 8.54 2.31
CA ARG A 39 -2.79 9.06 2.21
C ARG A 39 -3.80 8.11 2.84
N LEU A 40 -3.67 6.81 2.59
CA LEU A 40 -4.54 5.79 3.19
C LEU A 40 -4.37 5.71 4.71
N LEU A 41 -3.14 5.76 5.24
CA LEU A 41 -2.90 5.80 6.68
C LEU A 41 -3.45 7.06 7.33
N LEU A 42 -3.35 8.22 6.66
CA LEU A 42 -3.97 9.45 7.16
C LEU A 42 -5.50 9.36 7.15
N ALA A 43 -6.10 8.70 6.18
CA ALA A 43 -7.54 8.44 6.17
C ALA A 43 -7.93 7.46 7.30
N ALA A 44 -7.15 6.40 7.52
CA ALA A 44 -7.34 5.46 8.63
C ALA A 44 -7.30 6.17 10.00
N ARG A 45 -6.39 7.11 10.20
CA ARG A 45 -6.35 7.97 11.41
C ARG A 45 -7.56 8.88 11.59
N ARG A 46 -8.39 9.03 10.56
CA ARG A 46 -9.69 9.72 10.63
C ARG A 46 -10.86 8.76 10.82
N GLY A 47 -10.58 7.46 11.03
CA GLY A 47 -11.59 6.43 11.23
C GLY A 47 -12.04 5.72 9.94
N ASP A 48 -11.36 5.93 8.81
CA ASP A 48 -11.67 5.22 7.56
C ASP A 48 -11.14 3.78 7.60
N ALA A 49 -12.02 2.85 7.99
CA ALA A 49 -11.71 1.42 8.07
C ALA A 49 -11.38 0.83 6.69
N ALA A 50 -12.04 1.31 5.63
CA ALA A 50 -11.76 0.85 4.28
C ALA A 50 -10.36 1.27 3.83
N ALA A 51 -9.94 2.49 4.14
CA ALA A 51 -8.59 2.96 3.86
C ALA A 51 -7.54 2.15 4.64
N ALA A 52 -7.77 1.87 5.91
CA ALA A 52 -6.89 1.02 6.72
C ALA A 52 -6.73 -0.38 6.13
N TRP A 53 -7.83 -0.99 5.70
CA TRP A 53 -7.86 -2.29 5.06
C TRP A 53 -7.12 -2.29 3.72
N LEU A 54 -7.31 -1.24 2.90
CA LEU A 54 -6.62 -1.07 1.61
C LEU A 54 -5.09 -1.02 1.76
N VAL A 55 -4.55 -0.45 2.84
CA VAL A 55 -3.10 -0.45 3.09
C VAL A 55 -2.54 -1.87 3.14
N VAL A 56 -3.25 -2.77 3.82
CA VAL A 56 -2.84 -4.18 3.94
C VAL A 56 -3.02 -4.92 2.62
N GLN A 57 -4.16 -4.72 1.95
CA GLN A 57 -4.41 -5.35 0.64
C GLN A 57 -3.40 -4.90 -0.42
N ASP A 58 -3.13 -3.61 -0.54
CA ASP A 58 -2.12 -3.07 -1.46
C ASP A 58 -0.75 -3.72 -1.19
N THR A 59 -0.36 -3.84 0.10
CA THR A 59 0.90 -4.49 0.47
C THR A 59 0.91 -5.98 0.11
N ALA A 60 -0.17 -6.71 0.36
CA ALA A 60 -0.29 -8.11 -0.01
C ALA A 60 -0.17 -8.31 -1.53
N ILE A 61 -0.88 -7.49 -2.34
CA ILE A 61 -0.83 -7.52 -3.80
C ILE A 61 0.57 -7.23 -4.32
N ASP A 62 1.26 -6.22 -3.77
CA ASP A 62 2.61 -5.86 -4.16
C ASP A 62 3.61 -7.00 -3.89
N LEU A 63 3.41 -7.75 -2.81
CA LEU A 63 4.18 -8.94 -2.48
C LEU A 63 3.78 -10.18 -3.30
N GLY A 64 2.78 -10.07 -4.17
CA GLY A 64 2.25 -11.18 -4.96
C GLY A 64 1.47 -12.20 -4.13
N ILE A 65 0.92 -11.78 -2.99
CA ILE A 65 0.00 -12.59 -2.20
C ILE A 65 -1.39 -12.46 -2.83
N PRO A 66 -2.07 -13.56 -3.17
CA PRO A 66 -3.39 -13.50 -3.76
C PRO A 66 -4.41 -12.84 -2.82
N VAL A 67 -5.23 -11.93 -3.36
CA VAL A 67 -6.36 -11.29 -2.67
C VAL A 67 -7.61 -11.52 -3.50
N PRO A 68 -8.22 -12.72 -3.44
CA PRO A 68 -9.43 -13.03 -4.19
C PRO A 68 -10.60 -12.15 -3.76
N ALA A 69 -11.41 -11.72 -4.73
CA ALA A 69 -12.62 -10.94 -4.46
C ALA A 69 -13.69 -11.74 -3.67
N SER A 70 -13.58 -13.06 -3.67
CA SER A 70 -14.47 -13.96 -2.93
C SER A 70 -14.16 -14.07 -1.43
N ASP A 71 -12.96 -13.63 -1.02
CA ASP A 71 -12.58 -13.71 0.39
C ASP A 71 -13.30 -12.63 1.19
N THR A 72 -13.88 -13.05 2.31
CA THR A 72 -14.36 -12.10 3.31
C THR A 72 -13.19 -11.44 4.03
N PRO A 73 -13.37 -10.26 4.67
CA PRO A 73 -12.32 -9.63 5.46
C PRO A 73 -11.71 -10.57 6.49
N ARG A 74 -12.54 -11.34 7.21
CA ARG A 74 -12.08 -12.32 8.21
C ARG A 74 -11.27 -13.45 7.61
N THR A 75 -11.70 -13.98 6.46
CA THR A 75 -10.97 -15.06 5.77
C THR A 75 -9.60 -14.59 5.30
N LEU A 76 -9.54 -13.39 4.70
CA LEU A 76 -8.27 -12.81 4.28
C LEU A 76 -7.37 -12.49 5.49
N ALA A 77 -7.93 -11.93 6.56
CA ALA A 77 -7.21 -11.64 7.79
C ALA A 77 -6.57 -12.90 8.39
N ALA A 78 -7.35 -13.96 8.55
CA ALA A 78 -6.87 -15.25 9.06
C ALA A 78 -5.75 -15.84 8.19
N ARG A 79 -5.91 -15.80 6.86
CA ARG A 79 -4.89 -16.29 5.93
C ARG A 79 -3.59 -15.48 6.00
N LEU A 80 -3.67 -14.15 6.06
CA LEU A 80 -2.49 -13.30 6.17
C LEU A 80 -1.76 -13.51 7.51
N ALA A 81 -2.50 -13.73 8.59
CA ALA A 81 -1.92 -14.04 9.89
C ALA A 81 -1.23 -15.42 9.88
N GLN A 82 -1.93 -16.47 9.45
CA GLN A 82 -1.46 -17.85 9.53
C GLN A 82 -0.34 -18.16 8.53
N SER A 83 -0.46 -17.65 7.29
CA SER A 83 0.47 -18.04 6.21
C SER A 83 1.55 -17.01 5.91
N HIS A 84 1.38 -15.75 6.34
CA HIS A 84 2.29 -14.67 6.00
C HIS A 84 2.80 -13.89 7.22
N GLY A 85 2.42 -14.31 8.43
CA GLY A 85 2.92 -13.77 9.70
C GLY A 85 2.49 -12.34 9.99
N ALA A 86 1.33 -11.92 9.49
CA ALA A 86 0.70 -10.69 9.95
C ALA A 86 0.24 -10.85 11.41
N PRO A 87 0.31 -9.80 12.25
CA PRO A 87 -0.13 -9.89 13.63
C PRO A 87 -1.65 -10.18 13.71
N GLU A 88 -2.02 -11.29 14.33
CA GLU A 88 -3.42 -11.76 14.37
C GLU A 88 -4.36 -10.73 15.01
N ALA A 89 -3.97 -10.14 16.14
CA ALA A 89 -4.75 -9.12 16.83
C ALA A 89 -4.98 -7.87 15.96
N ALA A 90 -3.96 -7.42 15.23
CA ALA A 90 -4.07 -6.27 14.33
C ALA A 90 -5.00 -6.60 13.15
N MET A 91 -4.88 -7.79 12.58
CA MET A 91 -5.74 -8.25 11.48
C MET A 91 -7.20 -8.40 11.93
N ALA A 92 -7.44 -8.90 13.14
CA ALA A 92 -8.78 -8.95 13.72
C ALA A 92 -9.39 -7.55 13.91
N THR A 93 -8.63 -6.62 14.47
CA THR A 93 -9.05 -5.20 14.64
C THR A 93 -9.48 -4.59 13.30
N LEU A 94 -8.70 -4.80 12.24
CA LEU A 94 -9.00 -4.29 10.90
C LEU A 94 -10.26 -4.91 10.29
N ALA A 95 -10.40 -6.24 10.40
CA ALA A 95 -11.58 -6.96 9.90
C ALA A 95 -12.85 -6.52 10.63
N ASP A 96 -12.82 -6.43 11.96
CA ASP A 96 -13.95 -6.00 12.79
C ASP A 96 -14.34 -4.53 12.50
N ALA A 97 -13.34 -3.64 12.31
CA ALA A 97 -13.61 -2.26 11.96
C ALA A 97 -14.28 -2.14 10.58
N LEU A 98 -13.80 -2.91 9.59
CA LEU A 98 -14.37 -2.91 8.25
C LEU A 98 -15.79 -3.47 8.24
N GLU A 99 -16.05 -4.56 8.96
CA GLU A 99 -17.38 -5.14 9.10
C GLU A 99 -18.34 -4.15 9.78
N ARG A 100 -17.93 -3.55 10.90
CA ARG A 100 -18.74 -2.51 11.56
C ARG A 100 -19.08 -1.35 10.62
N ALA A 101 -18.10 -0.85 9.88
CA ALA A 101 -18.33 0.24 8.91
C ALA A 101 -19.29 -0.18 7.78
N SER A 102 -19.34 -1.46 7.42
CA SER A 102 -20.21 -1.97 6.34
C SER A 102 -21.66 -2.14 6.80
N TYR A 103 -21.90 -2.43 8.08
CA TYR A 103 -23.23 -2.74 8.61
C TYR A 103 -23.83 -1.65 9.49
N ALA A 104 -23.04 -0.65 9.94
CA ALA A 104 -23.52 0.43 10.77
C ALA A 104 -23.95 1.63 9.92
N PRO A 105 -25.21 2.05 9.93
CA PRO A 105 -25.71 3.17 9.13
C PRO A 105 -25.09 4.53 9.49
N SER A 106 -24.40 4.63 10.63
CA SER A 106 -23.78 5.85 11.14
C SER A 106 -22.62 5.51 12.09
N GLY A 107 -21.84 4.49 11.73
CA GLY A 107 -20.75 4.00 12.58
C GLY A 107 -19.64 5.04 12.76
N THR A 108 -19.86 5.97 13.68
CA THR A 108 -18.77 6.80 14.22
C THR A 108 -17.86 5.88 15.02
N ILE A 109 -16.73 5.50 14.45
CA ILE A 109 -15.66 4.85 15.21
C ILE A 109 -15.26 5.85 16.31
N ALA A 110 -15.19 5.41 17.57
CA ALA A 110 -14.78 6.27 18.65
C ALA A 110 -13.39 6.85 18.39
N ALA A 111 -13.17 8.11 18.73
CA ALA A 111 -11.92 8.82 18.40
C ALA A 111 -10.65 8.10 18.90
N GLY A 112 -10.74 7.36 20.02
CA GLY A 112 -9.64 6.56 20.54
C GLY A 112 -9.28 5.34 19.71
N ASP A 113 -10.17 4.88 18.83
CA ASP A 113 -9.97 3.71 17.99
C ASP A 113 -9.30 4.06 16.64
N HIS A 114 -9.22 5.34 16.29
CA HIS A 114 -8.68 5.79 15.01
C HIS A 114 -7.18 5.56 14.89
N ASP A 115 -6.41 5.89 15.92
CA ASP A 115 -4.97 5.66 15.96
C ASP A 115 -4.67 4.15 16.00
N ALA A 116 -5.42 3.39 16.81
CA ALA A 116 -5.30 1.94 16.86
C ALA A 116 -5.55 1.28 15.50
N LEU A 117 -6.50 1.80 14.72
CA LEU A 117 -6.80 1.32 13.37
C LEU A 117 -5.64 1.56 12.40
N ALA A 118 -5.07 2.77 12.41
CA ALA A 118 -3.93 3.11 11.57
C ALA A 118 -2.67 2.33 11.98
N ASP A 119 -2.45 2.15 13.27
CA ASP A 119 -1.32 1.39 13.81
C ASP A 119 -1.45 -0.10 13.48
N ALA A 120 -2.65 -0.67 13.55
CA ALA A 120 -2.92 -2.05 13.12
C ALA A 120 -2.62 -2.24 11.64
N ALA A 121 -3.02 -1.30 10.78
CA ALA A 121 -2.72 -1.34 9.33
C ALA A 121 -1.21 -1.24 9.07
N ALA A 122 -0.52 -0.32 9.74
CA ALA A 122 0.93 -0.14 9.60
C ALA A 122 1.70 -1.36 10.11
N ALA A 123 1.34 -1.89 11.28
CA ALA A 123 1.97 -3.08 11.86
C ALA A 123 1.80 -4.31 10.98
N SER A 124 0.60 -4.54 10.45
CA SER A 124 0.30 -5.66 9.55
C SER A 124 1.10 -5.56 8.25
N SER A 125 1.12 -4.39 7.62
CA SER A 125 1.88 -4.15 6.39
C SER A 125 3.38 -4.31 6.61
N ALA A 126 3.91 -3.79 7.72
CA ALA A 126 5.32 -3.95 8.08
C ALA A 126 5.69 -5.41 8.34
N ALA A 127 4.82 -6.19 8.98
CA ALA A 127 5.04 -7.62 9.22
C ALA A 127 5.06 -8.41 7.91
N LEU A 128 4.09 -8.17 7.00
CA LEU A 128 4.07 -8.79 5.67
C LEU A 128 5.36 -8.51 4.89
N LEU A 129 5.85 -7.26 4.92
CA LEU A 129 7.10 -6.88 4.27
C LEU A 129 8.31 -7.56 4.91
N ARG A 130 8.39 -7.65 6.24
CA ARG A 130 9.51 -8.30 6.93
C ARG A 130 9.58 -9.80 6.63
N ASN A 131 8.44 -10.45 6.59
CA ASN A 131 8.34 -11.91 6.40
C ASN A 131 8.42 -12.33 4.93
N ALA A 132 8.31 -11.40 3.99
CA ALA A 132 8.40 -11.70 2.57
C ALA A 132 9.84 -11.97 2.12
N PRO A 133 10.05 -12.89 1.16
CA PRO A 133 11.35 -13.09 0.53
C PRO A 133 11.91 -11.80 -0.07
N VAL A 134 13.26 -11.63 0.00
CA VAL A 134 13.93 -10.40 -0.48
C VAL A 134 13.56 -10.06 -1.92
N ALA A 135 13.50 -11.06 -2.81
CA ALA A 135 13.13 -10.86 -4.21
C ALA A 135 11.73 -10.25 -4.35
N ARG A 136 10.74 -10.69 -3.55
CA ARG A 136 9.39 -10.12 -3.58
C ARG A 136 9.35 -8.69 -3.04
N ARG A 137 10.16 -8.38 -2.03
CA ARG A 137 10.30 -7.01 -1.50
C ARG A 137 10.86 -6.05 -2.55
N ILE A 138 11.89 -6.49 -3.28
CA ILE A 138 12.49 -5.70 -4.37
C ILE A 138 11.45 -5.46 -5.48
N LEU A 139 10.75 -6.52 -5.91
CA LEU A 139 9.70 -6.41 -6.93
C LEU A 139 8.55 -5.49 -6.49
N ALA A 140 8.15 -5.53 -5.21
CA ALA A 140 7.13 -4.66 -4.66
C ALA A 140 7.51 -3.17 -4.71
N VAL A 141 8.81 -2.85 -4.70
CA VAL A 141 9.31 -1.47 -4.81
C VAL A 141 9.41 -1.04 -6.28
N ILE A 142 9.97 -1.90 -7.15
CA ILE A 142 10.27 -1.54 -8.56
C ILE A 142 9.00 -1.56 -9.41
N ALA A 143 8.12 -2.54 -9.19
CA ALA A 143 6.89 -2.75 -9.96
C ALA A 143 5.71 -3.03 -9.04
N PRO A 144 5.21 -2.02 -8.31
CA PRO A 144 4.09 -2.19 -7.39
C PRO A 144 2.82 -2.54 -8.15
N ARG A 145 2.37 -3.77 -8.01
CA ARG A 145 1.18 -4.30 -8.70
C ARG A 145 -0.11 -3.62 -8.25
N SER A 146 -0.14 -3.10 -7.03
CA SER A 146 -1.28 -2.37 -6.46
C SER A 146 -1.64 -1.09 -7.22
N LEU A 147 -0.72 -0.53 -8.01
CA LEU A 147 -1.00 0.63 -8.87
C LEU A 147 -1.80 0.24 -10.12
N VAL A 148 -1.69 -1.00 -10.58
CA VAL A 148 -2.34 -1.52 -11.80
C VAL A 148 -3.53 -2.41 -11.45
N MET A 149 -3.37 -3.29 -10.45
CA MET A 149 -4.41 -4.20 -9.99
C MET A 149 -5.17 -3.57 -8.84
N ARG A 150 -6.43 -3.23 -9.04
CA ARG A 150 -7.31 -2.90 -7.92
C ARG A 150 -7.84 -4.21 -7.35
N PRO A 151 -7.76 -4.43 -6.00
CA PRO A 151 -8.56 -5.48 -5.38
C PRO A 151 -10.00 -5.25 -5.80
N GLY A 152 -10.67 -6.31 -6.24
CA GLY A 152 -12.04 -6.21 -6.76
C GLY A 152 -12.88 -5.36 -5.81
N SER A 153 -13.54 -4.37 -6.36
CA SER A 153 -14.25 -3.28 -5.66
C SER A 153 -15.45 -3.74 -4.82
N ALA A 154 -15.52 -5.01 -4.45
CA ALA A 154 -16.61 -5.58 -3.64
C ALA A 154 -16.83 -4.84 -2.30
N PHE A 155 -15.81 -4.13 -1.80
CA PHE A 155 -15.91 -3.35 -0.56
C PHE A 155 -15.86 -1.83 -0.77
N ALA A 156 -15.68 -1.34 -2.01
CA ALA A 156 -15.67 0.10 -2.29
C ALA A 156 -17.08 0.74 -2.29
N GLY A 157 -18.14 -0.09 -2.22
CA GLY A 157 -19.52 0.38 -2.31
C GLY A 157 -20.14 0.87 -1.00
N ALA A 158 -19.54 0.62 0.15
CA ALA A 158 -20.16 0.98 1.43
C ALA A 158 -20.08 2.48 1.78
N GLY A 159 -19.28 3.26 1.06
CA GLY A 159 -19.07 4.68 1.37
C GLY A 159 -19.82 5.69 0.51
N THR A 160 -20.50 5.27 -0.55
CA THR A 160 -21.10 6.20 -1.52
C THR A 160 -22.59 6.50 -1.32
N HIS A 161 -23.26 5.84 -0.38
CA HIS A 161 -24.69 6.09 -0.10
C HIS A 161 -24.97 7.17 0.96
N ALA A 162 -23.97 7.89 1.47
CA ALA A 162 -24.13 8.92 2.48
C ALA A 162 -24.16 10.35 1.93
N ARG A 163 -24.44 10.54 0.62
CA ARG A 163 -24.67 11.86 0.02
C ARG A 163 -25.86 11.79 -0.94
N ALA A 164 -27.03 11.84 -0.40
CA ALA A 164 -28.24 12.31 -1.03
C ALA A 164 -29.15 12.94 0.03
#